data_dcac4d920544404a55dcd59d4c06ce7b
#
_entry.id   dcac4d920544404a55dcd59d4c06ce7b
#
_cell.length_a   1.000
_cell.length_b   1.000
_cell.length_c   1.000
_cell.angle_alpha   90.00
_cell.angle_beta   90.00
_cell.angle_gamma   90.00
#
_symmetry.space_group_name_H-M   'P 1'
#
loop_
_entity.id
_entity.type
_entity.pdbx_description
1 polymer ?
#
loop_
_entity_poly.entity_id
_entity_poly.type
_entity_poly.pdbx_seq_one_letter_code
_entity_poly.pdbx_strand_id
1 'polypeptide(L)'
;KAQVKGKTVLVSGCGPIGLMAIGACKVHGAKQIIACDMFDEKLELAKVMGADIIINSGKESVIDAVRQATDGSGADAAIDITGNGKAIVDGIRALRKAGIMVSVGLPDGEIPINLTEDIIYREVTYTGISGRRMFETWEDCMQIIQTPGFSLEPAIGGVYPLSDFEEALNKIKSGVPGKMILIP
;
A
#
# COMPACT_ATOMS: atom_id res chain seq x y z
N LYS A 1 -4.39 8.62 8.76
CA LYS A 1 -4.62 7.71 9.92
C LYS A 1 -3.37 6.90 10.29
N ALA A 2 -2.57 6.45 9.33
CA ALA A 2 -1.34 5.68 9.60
C ALA A 2 -0.24 6.46 10.35
N GLN A 3 -0.29 7.80 10.36
CA GLN A 3 0.69 8.68 11.03
C GLN A 3 2.14 8.34 10.65
N VAL A 4 2.44 8.34 9.36
CA VAL A 4 3.66 7.74 8.78
C VAL A 4 4.95 8.50 9.05
N LYS A 5 4.92 9.78 9.44
CA LYS A 5 6.11 10.61 9.62
C LYS A 5 7.08 10.00 10.64
N GLY A 6 8.32 9.76 10.20
CA GLY A 6 9.39 9.18 11.02
C GLY A 6 9.20 7.70 11.35
N LYS A 7 8.25 6.99 10.70
CA LYS A 7 7.90 5.60 10.99
C LYS A 7 8.30 4.64 9.87
N THR A 8 8.47 3.36 10.23
CA THR A 8 8.54 2.26 9.28
C THR A 8 7.13 1.83 8.91
N VAL A 9 6.82 1.85 7.61
CA VAL A 9 5.47 1.60 7.07
C VAL A 9 5.51 0.42 6.11
N LEU A 10 4.68 -0.60 6.38
CA LEU A 10 4.40 -1.67 5.44
C LEU A 10 3.21 -1.27 4.55
N VAL A 11 3.35 -1.36 3.24
CA VAL A 11 2.25 -1.19 2.27
C VAL A 11 2.02 -2.51 1.55
N SER A 12 0.86 -3.13 1.77
CA SER A 12 0.46 -4.38 1.13
C SER A 12 -0.42 -4.10 -0.09
N GLY A 13 0.07 -4.53 -1.26
CA GLY A 13 -0.51 -4.28 -2.57
C GLY A 13 0.13 -3.09 -3.29
N CYS A 14 0.78 -3.37 -4.43
CA CYS A 14 1.46 -2.40 -5.28
C CYS A 14 0.70 -2.15 -6.60
N GLY A 15 -0.63 -2.24 -6.57
CA GLY A 15 -1.51 -1.75 -7.63
C GLY A 15 -1.52 -0.21 -7.68
N PRO A 16 -2.31 0.42 -8.56
CA PRO A 16 -2.32 1.87 -8.73
C PRO A 16 -2.50 2.66 -7.43
N ILE A 17 -3.41 2.21 -6.56
CA ILE A 17 -3.66 2.87 -5.26
C ILE A 17 -2.47 2.66 -4.32
N GLY A 18 -1.89 1.45 -4.30
CA GLY A 18 -0.72 1.15 -3.47
C GLY A 18 0.52 1.94 -3.87
N LEU A 19 0.79 2.08 -5.17
CA LEU A 19 1.88 2.92 -5.68
C LEU A 19 1.71 4.38 -5.23
N MET A 20 0.49 4.93 -5.34
CA MET A 20 0.20 6.27 -4.86
C MET A 20 0.32 6.40 -3.33
N ALA A 21 -0.07 5.35 -2.57
CA ALA A 21 0.11 5.33 -1.11
C ALA A 21 1.59 5.31 -0.71
N ILE A 22 2.43 4.56 -1.42
CA ILE A 22 3.89 4.55 -1.23
C ILE A 22 4.47 5.95 -1.45
N GLY A 23 4.13 6.60 -2.57
CA GLY A 23 4.56 7.96 -2.85
C GLY A 23 4.09 8.97 -1.80
N ALA A 24 2.84 8.87 -1.35
CA ALA A 24 2.32 9.70 -0.28
C ALA A 24 3.07 9.47 1.06
N CYS A 25 3.38 8.22 1.41
CA CYS A 25 4.20 7.92 2.59
C CYS A 25 5.58 8.58 2.50
N LYS A 26 6.21 8.56 1.32
CA LYS A 26 7.50 9.23 1.08
C LYS A 26 7.42 10.73 1.30
N VAL A 27 6.43 11.38 0.67
CA VAL A 27 6.22 12.83 0.81
C VAL A 27 5.92 13.24 2.24
N HIS A 28 5.14 12.43 2.97
CA HIS A 28 4.85 12.67 4.39
C HIS A 28 5.98 12.28 5.35
N GLY A 29 7.16 11.91 4.84
CA GLY A 29 8.37 11.69 5.63
C GLY A 29 8.36 10.39 6.44
N ALA A 30 7.84 9.30 5.87
CA ALA A 30 8.10 7.97 6.41
C ALA A 30 9.61 7.72 6.51
N LYS A 31 10.04 7.10 7.61
CA LYS A 31 11.45 6.75 7.83
C LYS A 31 11.89 5.64 6.89
N GLN A 32 11.03 4.65 6.71
CA GLN A 32 11.26 3.49 5.87
C GLN A 32 9.93 3.01 5.31
N ILE A 33 9.90 2.66 4.04
CA ILE A 33 8.72 2.13 3.35
C ILE A 33 9.04 0.75 2.84
N ILE A 34 8.29 -0.25 3.32
CA ILE A 34 8.37 -1.64 2.90
C ILE A 34 7.13 -1.91 2.04
N ALA A 35 7.31 -2.24 0.77
CA ALA A 35 6.23 -2.57 -0.14
C ALA A 35 6.13 -4.08 -0.36
N CYS A 36 4.90 -4.59 -0.38
CA CYS A 36 4.63 -6.01 -0.54
C CYS A 36 3.61 -6.25 -1.66
N ASP A 37 3.92 -7.16 -2.58
CA ASP A 37 3.01 -7.66 -3.62
C ASP A 37 3.43 -9.09 -4.03
N MET A 38 2.61 -9.78 -4.82
CA MET A 38 2.93 -11.09 -5.39
C MET A 38 3.70 -11.01 -6.71
N PHE A 39 3.72 -9.85 -7.36
CA PHE A 39 4.24 -9.64 -8.71
C PHE A 39 5.48 -8.75 -8.70
N ASP A 40 6.61 -9.28 -9.18
CA ASP A 40 7.90 -8.56 -9.20
C ASP A 40 7.82 -7.25 -9.99
N GLU A 41 7.09 -7.24 -11.12
CA GLU A 41 6.92 -6.04 -11.95
C GLU A 41 6.28 -4.87 -11.19
N LYS A 42 5.29 -5.16 -10.33
CA LYS A 42 4.67 -4.15 -9.47
C LYS A 42 5.60 -3.69 -8.36
N LEU A 43 6.42 -4.60 -7.84
CA LEU A 43 7.42 -4.29 -6.82
C LEU A 43 8.53 -3.38 -7.35
N GLU A 44 8.93 -3.54 -8.61
CA GLU A 44 9.89 -2.61 -9.23
C GLU A 44 9.30 -1.20 -9.36
N LEU A 45 8.03 -1.07 -9.73
CA LEU A 45 7.35 0.24 -9.71
C LEU A 45 7.24 0.81 -8.30
N ALA A 46 7.02 -0.04 -7.29
CA ALA A 46 7.00 0.40 -5.90
C ALA A 46 8.34 1.02 -5.46
N LYS A 47 9.48 0.48 -5.90
CA LYS A 47 10.80 1.09 -5.68
C LYS A 47 10.89 2.48 -6.31
N VAL A 48 10.46 2.61 -7.57
CA VAL A 48 10.46 3.90 -8.27
C VAL A 48 9.60 4.92 -7.54
N MET A 49 8.45 4.49 -6.98
CA MET A 49 7.56 5.34 -6.18
C MET A 49 8.12 5.68 -4.79
N GLY A 50 9.22 5.05 -4.37
CA GLY A 50 9.93 5.39 -3.15
C GLY A 50 9.90 4.35 -2.04
N ALA A 51 9.56 3.08 -2.35
CA ALA A 51 9.75 1.99 -1.41
C ALA A 51 11.25 1.71 -1.22
N ASP A 52 11.68 1.61 0.04
CA ASP A 52 13.06 1.31 0.40
C ASP A 52 13.35 -0.19 0.33
N ILE A 53 12.34 -1.01 0.65
CA ILE A 53 12.40 -2.47 0.65
C ILE A 53 11.18 -3.01 -0.08
N ILE A 54 11.36 -4.08 -0.85
CA ILE A 54 10.28 -4.80 -1.50
C ILE A 54 10.25 -6.25 -1.03
N ILE A 55 9.06 -6.81 -0.87
CA ILE A 55 8.82 -8.19 -0.44
C ILE A 55 7.87 -8.84 -1.44
N ASN A 56 8.30 -9.94 -2.06
CA ASN A 56 7.41 -10.76 -2.86
C ASN A 56 6.72 -11.81 -1.96
N SER A 57 5.46 -11.55 -1.59
CA SER A 57 4.68 -12.43 -0.71
C SER A 57 4.36 -13.80 -1.29
N GLY A 58 4.57 -14.01 -2.59
CA GLY A 58 4.48 -15.33 -3.23
C GLY A 58 5.75 -16.16 -3.07
N LYS A 59 6.87 -15.55 -2.66
CA LYS A 59 8.19 -16.19 -2.57
C LYS A 59 8.71 -16.30 -1.14
N GLU A 60 8.29 -15.40 -0.25
CA GLU A 60 8.80 -15.32 1.13
C GLU A 60 7.73 -14.92 2.14
N SER A 61 8.02 -15.12 3.43
CA SER A 61 7.17 -14.70 4.53
C SER A 61 7.25 -13.19 4.73
N VAL A 62 6.13 -12.49 4.56
CA VAL A 62 6.03 -11.04 4.80
C VAL A 62 6.39 -10.69 6.24
N ILE A 63 5.93 -11.49 7.22
CA ILE A 63 6.17 -11.26 8.64
C ILE A 63 7.66 -11.32 8.96
N ASP A 64 8.34 -12.36 8.46
CA ASP A 64 9.76 -12.56 8.74
C ASP A 64 10.62 -11.52 8.02
N ALA A 65 10.31 -11.21 6.77
CA ALA A 65 11.01 -10.17 6.01
C ALA A 65 10.86 -8.78 6.65
N VAL A 66 9.67 -8.41 7.12
CA VAL A 66 9.46 -7.15 7.85
C VAL A 66 10.24 -7.14 9.16
N ARG A 67 10.24 -8.24 9.92
CA ARG A 67 11.03 -8.34 11.15
C ARG A 67 12.52 -8.20 10.88
N GLN A 68 13.03 -8.86 9.84
CA GLN A 68 14.43 -8.73 9.43
C GLN A 68 14.77 -7.28 9.08
N ALA A 69 13.91 -6.59 8.34
CA ALA A 69 14.08 -5.20 7.92
C ALA A 69 13.98 -4.18 9.08
N THR A 70 13.53 -4.62 10.25
CA THR A 70 13.25 -3.77 11.42
C THR A 70 13.96 -4.27 12.70
N ASP A 71 15.04 -5.02 12.58
CA ASP A 71 15.81 -5.57 13.70
C ASP A 71 14.91 -6.33 14.72
N GLY A 72 13.94 -7.07 14.22
CA GLY A 72 13.00 -7.87 15.02
C GLY A 72 11.80 -7.10 15.56
N SER A 73 11.77 -5.78 15.46
CA SER A 73 10.72 -4.94 16.07
C SER A 73 9.36 -5.06 15.38
N GLY A 74 9.34 -5.14 14.06
CA GLY A 74 8.13 -5.03 13.23
C GLY A 74 7.85 -3.59 12.78
N ALA A 75 6.91 -3.42 11.85
CA ALA A 75 6.53 -2.12 11.31
C ALA A 75 5.71 -1.28 12.30
N ASP A 76 5.85 0.03 12.28
CA ASP A 76 5.02 0.96 13.08
C ASP A 76 3.59 1.03 12.57
N ALA A 77 3.44 0.99 11.25
CA ALA A 77 2.14 1.03 10.58
C ALA A 77 2.12 0.04 9.42
N ALA A 78 0.95 -0.54 9.15
CA ALA A 78 0.68 -1.32 7.96
C ALA A 78 -0.56 -0.76 7.24
N ILE A 79 -0.48 -0.65 5.93
CA ILE A 79 -1.57 -0.16 5.07
C ILE A 79 -1.92 -1.28 4.09
N ASP A 80 -3.11 -1.85 4.22
CA ASP A 80 -3.59 -2.84 3.27
C ASP A 80 -4.43 -2.20 2.17
N ILE A 81 -4.02 -2.45 0.94
CA ILE A 81 -4.71 -2.01 -0.28
C ILE A 81 -5.34 -3.20 -1.02
N THR A 82 -4.94 -4.41 -0.65
CA THR A 82 -5.30 -5.63 -1.38
C THR A 82 -6.73 -6.09 -1.12
N GLY A 83 -7.23 -5.91 0.11
CA GLY A 83 -8.44 -6.57 0.59
C GLY A 83 -8.30 -8.09 0.76
N ASN A 84 -7.10 -8.64 0.57
CA ASN A 84 -6.87 -10.08 0.75
C ASN A 84 -6.76 -10.42 2.24
N GLY A 85 -7.58 -11.36 2.72
CA GLY A 85 -7.63 -11.73 4.13
C GLY A 85 -6.28 -12.18 4.70
N LYS A 86 -5.49 -12.95 3.92
CA LYS A 86 -4.13 -13.34 4.34
C LYS A 86 -3.20 -12.14 4.44
N ALA A 87 -3.21 -11.23 3.47
CA ALA A 87 -2.38 -10.04 3.49
C ALA A 87 -2.71 -9.13 4.69
N ILE A 88 -4.00 -9.01 5.04
CA ILE A 88 -4.44 -8.25 6.22
C ILE A 88 -3.90 -8.89 7.51
N VAL A 89 -4.04 -10.21 7.66
CA VAL A 89 -3.54 -10.93 8.85
C VAL A 89 -2.01 -10.85 8.93
N ASP A 90 -1.30 -11.05 7.82
CA ASP A 90 0.16 -10.92 7.76
C ASP A 90 0.59 -9.49 8.11
N GLY A 91 -0.14 -8.48 7.60
CA GLY A 91 0.09 -7.07 7.93
C GLY A 91 -0.04 -6.78 9.42
N ILE A 92 -1.12 -7.28 10.06
CA ILE A 92 -1.32 -7.16 11.51
C ILE A 92 -0.15 -7.81 12.27
N ARG A 93 0.25 -9.03 11.88
CA ARG A 93 1.31 -9.80 12.56
C ARG A 93 2.71 -9.26 12.31
N ALA A 94 2.91 -8.52 11.23
CA ALA A 94 4.15 -7.84 10.91
C ALA A 94 4.33 -6.51 11.68
N LEU A 95 3.29 -5.98 12.30
CA LEU A 95 3.40 -4.79 13.15
C LEU A 95 4.25 -5.04 14.40
N ARG A 96 4.84 -4.00 14.95
CA ARG A 96 5.33 -3.99 16.33
C ARG A 96 4.16 -3.91 17.33
N LYS A 97 4.44 -4.09 18.63
CA LYS A 97 3.44 -3.76 19.67
C LYS A 97 3.00 -2.30 19.56
N ALA A 98 1.73 -2.06 19.83
CA ALA A 98 1.07 -0.76 19.68
C ALA A 98 1.20 -0.16 18.27
N GLY A 99 1.32 -1.02 17.24
CA GLY A 99 1.31 -0.61 15.85
C GLY A 99 -0.09 -0.31 15.32
N ILE A 100 -0.16 0.27 14.13
CA ILE A 100 -1.43 0.70 13.51
C ILE A 100 -1.64 -0.07 12.21
N MET A 101 -2.75 -0.80 12.11
CA MET A 101 -3.25 -1.40 10.86
C MET A 101 -4.32 -0.50 10.23
N VAL A 102 -4.14 -0.15 8.97
CA VAL A 102 -5.09 0.63 8.17
C VAL A 102 -5.54 -0.18 6.97
N SER A 103 -6.81 -0.56 6.92
CA SER A 103 -7.38 -1.27 5.77
C SER A 103 -8.13 -0.30 4.86
N VAL A 104 -7.76 -0.35 3.58
CA VAL A 104 -8.38 0.39 2.46
C VAL A 104 -9.01 -0.60 1.48
N GLY A 105 -8.35 -1.74 1.26
CA GLY A 105 -8.88 -2.84 0.44
C GLY A 105 -10.16 -3.42 1.04
N LEU A 106 -11.08 -3.84 0.18
CA LEU A 106 -12.36 -4.43 0.58
C LEU A 106 -12.26 -5.95 0.49
N PRO A 107 -12.29 -6.68 1.62
CA PRO A 107 -12.23 -8.13 1.59
C PRO A 107 -13.55 -8.77 1.14
N ASP A 108 -13.43 -9.88 0.42
CA ASP A 108 -14.57 -10.68 -0.02
C ASP A 108 -14.93 -11.74 1.04
N GLY A 109 -15.36 -11.32 2.23
CA GLY A 109 -15.81 -12.22 3.29
C GLY A 109 -15.10 -12.04 4.63
N GLU A 110 -15.19 -13.06 5.48
CA GLU A 110 -14.64 -13.04 6.82
C GLU A 110 -13.12 -13.21 6.83
N ILE A 111 -12.44 -12.45 7.72
CA ILE A 111 -11.00 -12.54 7.90
C ILE A 111 -10.73 -13.24 9.24
N PRO A 112 -9.92 -14.32 9.29
CA PRO A 112 -9.66 -15.07 10.50
C PRO A 112 -8.63 -14.37 11.41
N ILE A 113 -9.03 -13.28 12.06
CA ILE A 113 -8.21 -12.57 13.05
C ILE A 113 -8.44 -13.21 14.41
N ASN A 114 -7.38 -13.65 15.09
CA ASN A 114 -7.45 -14.01 16.49
C ASN A 114 -7.39 -12.73 17.34
N LEU A 115 -8.55 -12.33 17.87
CA LEU A 115 -8.66 -11.06 18.60
C LEU A 115 -7.69 -10.99 19.79
N THR A 116 -7.49 -12.09 20.52
CA THR A 116 -6.60 -12.14 21.69
C THR A 116 -5.13 -11.97 21.27
N GLU A 117 -4.67 -12.82 20.33
CA GLU A 117 -3.26 -12.89 19.95
C GLU A 117 -2.84 -11.78 18.98
N ASP A 118 -3.72 -11.45 18.02
CA ASP A 118 -3.36 -10.52 16.95
C ASP A 118 -3.62 -9.05 17.34
N ILE A 119 -4.58 -8.79 18.25
CA ILE A 119 -5.00 -7.43 18.60
C ILE A 119 -4.70 -7.11 20.07
N ILE A 120 -5.28 -7.88 21.05
CA ILE A 120 -5.26 -7.48 22.45
C ILE A 120 -3.85 -7.57 23.04
N TYR A 121 -3.17 -8.71 22.93
CA TYR A 121 -1.81 -8.88 23.48
C TYR A 121 -0.75 -8.04 22.77
N ARG A 122 -1.06 -7.53 21.59
CA ARG A 122 -0.17 -6.69 20.81
C ARG A 122 -0.56 -5.21 20.82
N GLU A 123 -1.69 -4.87 21.47
CA GLU A 123 -2.18 -3.48 21.57
C GLU A 123 -2.36 -2.81 20.20
N VAL A 124 -2.72 -3.58 19.17
CA VAL A 124 -2.83 -3.10 17.81
C VAL A 124 -4.05 -2.19 17.66
N THR A 125 -3.86 -1.02 17.05
CA THR A 125 -4.96 -0.20 16.56
C THR A 125 -5.35 -0.64 15.16
N TYR A 126 -6.58 -1.13 14.96
CA TYR A 126 -7.11 -1.46 13.64
C TYR A 126 -8.12 -0.41 13.19
N THR A 127 -7.96 0.14 11.99
CA THR A 127 -8.86 1.16 11.45
C THR A 127 -9.10 0.98 9.95
N GLY A 128 -10.33 1.23 9.51
CA GLY A 128 -10.69 1.26 8.10
C GLY A 128 -10.71 2.68 7.53
N ILE A 129 -10.59 2.77 6.21
CA ILE A 129 -10.81 3.98 5.44
C ILE A 129 -11.85 3.68 4.36
N SER A 130 -12.89 4.50 4.32
CA SER A 130 -13.88 4.49 3.25
C SER A 130 -14.09 5.90 2.72
N GLY A 131 -14.07 6.05 1.40
CA GLY A 131 -14.25 7.34 0.74
C GLY A 131 -13.13 8.35 1.05
N ARG A 132 -13.52 9.60 1.18
CA ARG A 132 -12.61 10.73 1.39
C ARG A 132 -13.26 11.83 2.24
N ARG A 133 -12.45 12.64 2.88
CA ARG A 133 -12.93 13.90 3.50
C ARG A 133 -13.01 14.98 2.43
N MET A 134 -14.22 15.42 2.12
CA MET A 134 -14.48 16.47 1.13
C MET A 134 -13.86 17.77 1.63
N PHE A 135 -13.24 18.28 0.84
CA PHE A 135 -12.25 19.07 0.16
C PHE A 135 -10.84 18.86 0.74
N GLU A 136 -10.73 18.63 2.05
CA GLU A 136 -9.47 18.48 2.80
C GLU A 136 -8.50 17.49 2.13
N THR A 137 -8.98 16.27 1.80
CA THR A 137 -8.10 15.29 1.15
C THR A 137 -7.73 15.66 -0.28
N TRP A 138 -8.49 16.50 -0.95
CA TRP A 138 -8.13 17.00 -2.28
C TRP A 138 -7.02 18.05 -2.19
N GLU A 139 -7.09 18.91 -1.20
CA GLU A 139 -6.04 19.87 -0.91
C GLU A 139 -4.73 19.17 -0.53
N ASP A 140 -4.82 18.15 0.33
CA ASP A 140 -3.68 17.29 0.68
C ASP A 140 -3.08 16.62 -0.57
N CYS A 141 -3.91 16.05 -1.46
CA CYS A 141 -3.45 15.44 -2.70
C CYS A 141 -2.75 16.45 -3.62
N MET A 142 -3.29 17.66 -3.76
CA MET A 142 -2.66 18.71 -4.56
C MET A 142 -1.30 19.11 -3.99
N GLN A 143 -1.15 19.20 -2.67
CA GLN A 143 0.14 19.46 -2.03
C GLN A 143 1.15 18.34 -2.30
N ILE A 144 0.72 17.07 -2.24
CA ILE A 144 1.58 15.92 -2.56
C ILE A 144 2.06 16.00 -4.01
N ILE A 145 1.15 16.25 -4.97
CA ILE A 145 1.47 16.32 -6.40
C ILE A 145 2.43 17.47 -6.70
N GLN A 146 2.33 18.59 -5.98
CA GLN A 146 3.17 19.75 -6.15
C GLN A 146 4.51 19.65 -5.41
N THR A 147 4.75 18.57 -4.64
CA THR A 147 6.00 18.40 -3.91
C THR A 147 7.16 18.21 -4.89
N PRO A 148 8.24 19.01 -4.79
CA PRO A 148 9.40 18.84 -5.68
C PRO A 148 9.99 17.44 -5.60
N GLY A 149 10.23 16.82 -6.76
CA GLY A 149 10.76 15.46 -6.87
C GLY A 149 9.73 14.35 -6.71
N PHE A 150 8.46 14.66 -6.48
CA PHE A 150 7.38 13.69 -6.55
C PHE A 150 6.82 13.61 -7.98
N SER A 151 6.57 12.40 -8.50
CA SER A 151 5.91 12.16 -9.78
C SER A 151 4.91 11.02 -9.66
N LEU A 152 3.75 11.18 -10.28
CA LEU A 152 2.75 10.11 -10.46
C LEU A 152 3.01 9.28 -11.72
N GLU A 153 3.92 9.70 -12.59
CA GLU A 153 4.18 9.05 -13.88
C GLU A 153 4.45 7.54 -13.76
N PRO A 154 5.25 7.06 -12.78
CA PRO A 154 5.47 5.62 -12.62
C PRO A 154 4.21 4.82 -12.25
N ALA A 155 3.18 5.47 -11.72
CA ALA A 155 1.90 4.84 -11.40
C ALA A 155 0.94 4.79 -12.59
N ILE A 156 1.30 5.37 -13.75
CA ILE A 156 0.50 5.38 -14.98
C ILE A 156 0.92 4.18 -15.83
N GLY A 157 -0.01 3.23 -16.04
CA GLY A 157 0.24 2.04 -16.86
C GLY A 157 -0.01 2.25 -18.37
N GLY A 158 -0.70 3.32 -18.74
CA GLY A 158 -0.96 3.69 -20.12
C GLY A 158 -1.98 4.80 -20.25
N VAL A 159 -1.94 5.49 -21.39
CA VAL A 159 -2.89 6.54 -21.76
C VAL A 159 -3.51 6.17 -23.10
N TYR A 160 -4.83 6.12 -23.17
CA TYR A 160 -5.58 5.67 -24.33
C TYR A 160 -6.66 6.69 -24.71
N PRO A 161 -7.00 6.86 -26.00
CA PRO A 161 -8.22 7.54 -26.39
C PRO A 161 -9.44 6.84 -25.78
N LEU A 162 -10.51 7.57 -25.52
CA LEU A 162 -11.74 7.00 -24.97
C LEU A 162 -12.34 5.92 -25.91
N SER A 163 -12.12 6.04 -27.24
CA SER A 163 -12.51 5.02 -28.22
C SER A 163 -11.87 3.65 -27.96
N ASP A 164 -10.70 3.62 -27.35
CA ASP A 164 -9.88 2.43 -27.15
C ASP A 164 -10.02 1.85 -25.73
N PHE A 165 -11.15 2.15 -25.07
CA PHE A 165 -11.42 1.71 -23.69
C PHE A 165 -11.35 0.19 -23.51
N GLU A 166 -11.74 -0.57 -24.54
CA GLU A 166 -11.68 -2.04 -24.51
C GLU A 166 -10.22 -2.54 -24.44
N GLU A 167 -9.31 -1.89 -25.17
CA GLU A 167 -7.89 -2.21 -25.09
C GLU A 167 -7.34 -1.92 -23.69
N ALA A 168 -7.65 -0.76 -23.13
CA ALA A 168 -7.26 -0.39 -21.77
C ALA A 168 -7.78 -1.40 -20.73
N LEU A 169 -9.04 -1.84 -20.86
CA LEU A 169 -9.62 -2.89 -20.00
C LEU A 169 -8.90 -4.23 -20.14
N ASN A 170 -8.53 -4.62 -21.36
CA ASN A 170 -7.80 -5.86 -21.61
C ASN A 170 -6.40 -5.81 -20.99
N LYS A 171 -5.72 -4.66 -21.02
CA LYS A 171 -4.44 -4.44 -20.31
C LYS A 171 -4.60 -4.63 -18.79
N ILE A 172 -5.65 -4.07 -18.19
CA ILE A 172 -5.95 -4.27 -16.76
C ILE A 172 -6.16 -5.76 -16.46
N LYS A 173 -6.98 -6.45 -17.26
CA LYS A 173 -7.26 -7.89 -17.08
C LYS A 173 -6.03 -8.76 -17.25
N SER A 174 -5.10 -8.39 -18.13
CA SER A 174 -3.82 -9.10 -18.33
C SER A 174 -2.78 -8.79 -17.26
N GLY A 175 -3.11 -7.93 -16.27
CA GLY A 175 -2.23 -7.65 -15.13
C GLY A 175 -1.17 -6.58 -15.39
N VAL A 176 -1.24 -5.85 -16.49
CA VAL A 176 -0.33 -4.70 -16.75
C VAL A 176 -0.39 -3.75 -15.56
N PRO A 177 0.76 -3.47 -14.91
CA PRO A 177 0.77 -2.64 -13.71
C PRO A 177 0.48 -1.17 -14.04
N GLY A 178 0.06 -0.43 -13.00
CA GLY A 178 -0.24 0.99 -13.12
C GLY A 178 -1.70 1.28 -13.48
N LYS A 179 -2.04 2.57 -13.47
CA LYS A 179 -3.39 3.08 -13.77
C LYS A 179 -3.54 3.34 -15.27
N MET A 180 -4.57 2.77 -15.90
CA MET A 180 -4.94 3.11 -17.27
C MET A 180 -5.76 4.41 -17.25
N ILE A 181 -5.36 5.36 -18.07
CA ILE A 181 -6.00 6.67 -18.21
C ILE A 181 -6.68 6.73 -19.58
N LEU A 182 -7.93 7.15 -19.60
CA LEU A 182 -8.68 7.41 -20.83
C LEU A 182 -8.80 8.91 -21.03
N ILE A 183 -8.51 9.37 -22.24
CA ILE A 183 -8.65 10.77 -22.66
C ILE A 183 -9.74 10.89 -23.71
N PRO A 184 -10.61 11.92 -23.64
CA PRO A 184 -11.64 12.19 -24.64
C PRO A 184 -11.10 12.41 -26.04
#